data_93183903d03d56376e2cddd77924e6e4
#
_entry.id   93183903d03d56376e2cddd77924e6e4
#
_cell.length_a   1.000
_cell.length_b   1.000
_cell.length_c   1.000
_cell.angle_alpha   90.00
_cell.angle_beta   90.00
_cell.angle_gamma   90.00
#
_symmetry.space_group_name_H-M   'P 1'
#
loop_
_entity.id
_entity.type
_entity.pdbx_description
1 polymer ?
#
loop_
_entity_poly.entity_id
_entity_poly.type
_entity_poly.pdbx_seq_one_letter_code
_entity_poly.pdbx_strand_id
1 'polypeptide(L)'
;MGILIACGVKAGDEVITQSFTFCASANPITYLGATPIFIDSERETWNMDPQLLEEAIKDRIEKTGKTPKAIITVSIYGMPYKIDEIAEIANRYDIPIVEDAADAFGSKYKGQVLGTFGKFGILSFNGNKMITTSGGGALICENDAAKQEIMFYATQARENYPYYQHEKIGYNYRMSNICAGIGRGQMTVADEHIKHH
;
A
#
# COMPACT_ATOMS: atom_id res chain seq x y z
N MET A 1 1.13 -2.10 -7.16
CA MET A 1 0.77 -1.53 -8.48
C MET A 1 -0.74 -1.56 -8.72
N GLY A 2 -1.44 -2.69 -8.67
CA GLY A 2 -2.91 -2.73 -8.85
C GLY A 2 -3.70 -1.75 -7.97
N ILE A 3 -3.24 -1.52 -6.75
CA ILE A 3 -3.84 -0.55 -5.82
C ILE A 3 -3.73 0.89 -6.35
N LEU A 4 -2.57 1.26 -6.87
CA LEU A 4 -2.38 2.61 -7.43
C LEU A 4 -3.24 2.81 -8.67
N ILE A 5 -3.45 1.77 -9.50
CA ILE A 5 -4.40 1.80 -10.61
C ILE A 5 -5.83 2.03 -10.09
N ALA A 6 -6.24 1.31 -9.03
CA ALA A 6 -7.54 1.49 -8.38
C ALA A 6 -7.70 2.87 -7.70
N CYS A 7 -6.60 3.53 -7.34
CA CYS A 7 -6.58 4.95 -6.93
C CYS A 7 -6.62 5.91 -8.13
N GLY A 8 -6.67 5.41 -9.36
CA GLY A 8 -6.71 6.22 -10.58
C GLY A 8 -5.38 6.82 -11.00
N VAL A 9 -4.25 6.31 -10.48
CA VAL A 9 -2.90 6.77 -10.84
C VAL A 9 -2.58 6.39 -12.28
N LYS A 10 -2.07 7.35 -13.04
CA LYS A 10 -1.69 7.23 -14.46
C LYS A 10 -0.32 7.86 -14.70
N ALA A 11 0.23 7.65 -15.88
CA ALA A 11 1.46 8.29 -16.31
C ALA A 11 1.33 9.84 -16.23
N GLY A 12 2.35 10.46 -15.65
CA GLY A 12 2.39 11.92 -15.42
C GLY A 12 1.68 12.39 -14.15
N ASP A 13 1.06 11.49 -13.37
CA ASP A 13 0.57 11.81 -12.03
C ASP A 13 1.70 11.79 -11.00
N GLU A 14 1.43 12.34 -9.82
CA GLU A 14 2.33 12.31 -8.67
C GLU A 14 1.72 11.50 -7.54
N VAL A 15 2.57 10.72 -6.83
CA VAL A 15 2.20 9.95 -5.64
C VAL A 15 3.21 10.24 -4.55
N ILE A 16 2.72 10.61 -3.37
CA ILE A 16 3.57 10.89 -2.22
C ILE A 16 3.91 9.60 -1.48
N THR A 17 5.16 9.45 -1.07
CA THR A 17 5.60 8.37 -0.16
C THR A 17 6.75 8.87 0.72
N GLN A 18 7.07 8.14 1.79
CA GLN A 18 8.23 8.51 2.62
C GLN A 18 9.56 8.06 1.99
N SER A 19 10.65 8.78 2.31
CA SER A 19 12.00 8.46 1.81
C SER A 19 12.61 7.26 2.54
N PHE A 20 12.32 7.11 3.84
CA PHE A 20 12.81 6.00 4.65
C PHE A 20 11.86 4.80 4.53
N THR A 21 12.05 4.02 3.46
CA THR A 21 11.24 2.84 3.16
C THR A 21 12.00 1.86 2.27
N PHE A 22 11.50 0.63 2.17
CA PHE A 22 11.95 -0.30 1.15
C PHE A 22 11.46 0.15 -0.23
N CYS A 23 12.27 -0.07 -1.27
CA CYS A 23 11.99 0.42 -2.62
C CYS A 23 10.65 -0.05 -3.21
N ALA A 24 10.04 -1.10 -2.66
CA ALA A 24 8.75 -1.61 -3.11
C ALA A 24 7.58 -0.63 -2.84
N SER A 25 7.73 0.35 -1.95
CA SER A 25 6.74 1.42 -1.78
C SER A 25 6.81 2.45 -2.93
N ALA A 26 8.00 2.72 -3.46
CA ALA A 26 8.23 3.74 -4.49
C ALA A 26 8.21 3.18 -5.93
N ASN A 27 8.83 2.01 -6.16
CA ASN A 27 8.96 1.44 -7.50
C ASN A 27 7.61 1.28 -8.26
N PRO A 28 6.50 0.83 -7.63
CA PRO A 28 5.22 0.70 -8.33
C PRO A 28 4.67 2.02 -8.88
N ILE A 29 5.08 3.15 -8.30
CA ILE A 29 4.72 4.49 -8.80
C ILE A 29 5.36 4.69 -10.17
N THR A 30 6.67 4.43 -10.27
CA THR A 30 7.41 4.59 -11.52
C THR A 30 7.01 3.57 -12.60
N TYR A 31 6.57 2.36 -12.20
CA TYR A 31 6.05 1.36 -13.15
C TYR A 31 4.78 1.83 -13.88
N LEU A 32 4.03 2.76 -13.28
CA LEU A 32 2.85 3.39 -13.90
C LEU A 32 3.19 4.66 -14.69
N GLY A 33 4.47 5.05 -14.77
CA GLY A 33 4.90 6.31 -15.38
C GLY A 33 4.55 7.54 -14.52
N ALA A 34 4.22 7.33 -13.26
CA ALA A 34 3.98 8.40 -12.28
C ALA A 34 5.28 8.79 -11.57
N THR A 35 5.30 9.94 -10.92
CA THR A 35 6.46 10.48 -10.22
C THR A 35 6.29 10.32 -8.70
N PRO A 36 7.22 9.63 -8.00
CA PRO A 36 7.22 9.60 -6.55
C PRO A 36 7.68 10.94 -5.99
N ILE A 37 6.93 11.48 -5.02
CA ILE A 37 7.31 12.65 -4.22
C ILE A 37 7.69 12.13 -2.84
N PHE A 38 8.95 12.31 -2.47
CA PHE A 38 9.49 11.78 -1.22
C PHE A 38 9.36 12.80 -0.09
N ILE A 39 8.85 12.31 1.05
CA ILE A 39 8.74 13.05 2.30
C ILE A 39 9.74 12.49 3.30
N ASP A 40 10.41 13.35 4.03
CA ASP A 40 11.35 12.93 5.07
C ASP A 40 10.62 12.47 6.33
N SER A 41 11.36 11.83 7.24
CA SER A 41 10.86 11.22 8.46
C SER A 41 10.79 12.21 9.61
N GLU A 42 9.74 12.07 10.44
CA GLU A 42 9.71 12.72 11.74
C GLU A 42 10.55 11.91 12.77
N ARG A 43 10.91 12.56 13.89
CA ARG A 43 11.95 12.03 14.80
C ARG A 43 11.50 10.99 15.79
N GLU A 44 10.20 10.82 16.02
CA GLU A 44 9.68 9.92 17.05
C GLU A 44 9.51 8.50 16.52
N THR A 45 8.84 8.34 15.37
CA THR A 45 8.54 7.04 14.79
C THR A 45 9.39 6.70 13.57
N TRP A 46 10.13 7.67 13.02
CA TRP A 46 10.90 7.58 11.77
C TRP A 46 10.04 7.34 10.53
N ASN A 47 8.73 7.49 10.66
CA ASN A 47 7.79 7.46 9.55
C ASN A 47 7.59 8.87 8.97
N MET A 48 6.73 9.00 7.97
CA MET A 48 6.45 10.23 7.24
C MET A 48 6.11 11.40 8.19
N ASP A 49 6.76 12.52 7.99
CA ASP A 49 6.49 13.77 8.74
C ASP A 49 5.19 14.42 8.22
N PRO A 50 4.16 14.61 9.08
CA PRO A 50 2.91 15.22 8.66
C PRO A 50 3.04 16.68 8.18
N GLN A 51 3.95 17.46 8.77
CA GLN A 51 4.15 18.87 8.38
C GLN A 51 4.76 18.94 6.98
N LEU A 52 5.82 18.17 6.75
CA LEU A 52 6.46 18.07 5.43
C LEU A 52 5.50 17.48 4.37
N LEU A 53 4.60 16.56 4.76
CA LEU A 53 3.55 16.06 3.88
C LEU A 53 2.65 17.20 3.40
N GLU A 54 2.14 18.02 4.32
CA GLU A 54 1.25 19.12 3.94
C GLU A 54 1.96 20.18 3.12
N GLU A 55 3.22 20.51 3.46
CA GLU A 55 4.06 21.42 2.68
C GLU A 55 4.26 20.91 1.25
N ALA A 56 4.57 19.61 1.09
CA ALA A 56 4.73 19.01 -0.23
C ALA A 56 3.43 19.03 -1.04
N ILE A 57 2.28 18.74 -0.45
CA ILE A 57 0.99 18.81 -1.15
C ILE A 57 0.76 20.23 -1.68
N LYS A 58 0.97 21.26 -0.86
CA LYS A 58 0.82 22.67 -1.24
C LYS A 58 1.78 23.05 -2.38
N ASP A 59 3.07 22.68 -2.24
CA ASP A 59 4.08 22.90 -3.27
C ASP A 59 3.72 22.27 -4.61
N ARG A 60 3.23 21.00 -4.57
CA ARG A 60 2.85 20.31 -5.82
C ARG A 60 1.65 20.95 -6.47
N ILE A 61 0.62 21.33 -5.70
CA ILE A 61 -0.55 22.04 -6.22
C ILE A 61 -0.14 23.38 -6.86
N GLU A 62 0.74 24.14 -6.19
CA GLU A 62 1.25 25.42 -6.72
C GLU A 62 2.03 25.25 -8.02
N LYS A 63 2.93 24.25 -8.08
CA LYS A 63 3.83 24.05 -9.23
C LYS A 63 3.17 23.36 -10.42
N THR A 64 2.21 22.46 -10.17
CA THR A 64 1.63 21.61 -11.22
C THR A 64 0.17 21.91 -11.52
N GLY A 65 -0.51 22.64 -10.65
CA GLY A 65 -1.95 22.85 -10.71
C GLY A 65 -2.77 21.58 -10.39
N LYS A 66 -2.13 20.51 -9.87
CA LYS A 66 -2.77 19.23 -9.61
C LYS A 66 -2.49 18.75 -8.19
N THR A 67 -3.48 18.12 -7.59
CA THR A 67 -3.33 17.40 -6.32
C THR A 67 -2.66 16.04 -6.58
N PRO A 68 -1.69 15.60 -5.76
CA PRO A 68 -1.15 14.24 -5.81
C PRO A 68 -2.26 13.19 -5.72
N LYS A 69 -2.12 12.07 -6.46
CA LYS A 69 -3.19 11.07 -6.62
C LYS A 69 -3.35 10.11 -5.46
N ALA A 70 -2.31 9.89 -4.69
CA ALA A 70 -2.33 9.03 -3.50
C ALA A 70 -1.19 9.40 -2.55
N ILE A 71 -1.36 9.05 -1.29
CA ILE A 71 -0.31 9.03 -0.27
C ILE A 71 -0.05 7.57 0.09
N ILE A 72 1.20 7.12 -0.03
CA ILE A 72 1.64 5.81 0.48
C ILE A 72 2.33 6.06 1.81
N THR A 73 1.67 5.74 2.91
CA THR A 73 2.28 5.72 4.25
C THR A 73 2.94 4.37 4.48
N VAL A 74 4.02 4.34 5.25
CA VAL A 74 4.71 3.10 5.61
C VAL A 74 4.76 3.01 7.13
N SER A 75 4.51 1.83 7.65
CA SER A 75 4.72 1.51 9.07
C SER A 75 6.06 0.81 9.20
N ILE A 76 7.16 1.60 9.14
CA ILE A 76 8.52 1.06 9.12
C ILE A 76 8.80 0.23 10.39
N TYR A 77 9.33 -0.97 10.21
CA TYR A 77 9.57 -1.93 11.30
C TYR A 77 8.37 -2.20 12.21
N GLY A 78 7.14 -2.02 11.70
CA GLY A 78 5.90 -2.22 12.45
C GLY A 78 5.47 -1.05 13.34
N MET A 79 6.21 0.06 13.34
CA MET A 79 5.88 1.25 14.11
C MET A 79 4.74 2.02 13.44
N PRO A 80 3.64 2.33 14.15
CA PRO A 80 2.59 3.19 13.61
C PRO A 80 3.12 4.56 13.21
N TYR A 81 2.76 5.03 12.03
CA TYR A 81 2.98 6.41 11.61
C TYR A 81 2.01 7.36 12.34
N LYS A 82 2.16 8.67 12.19
CA LYS A 82 1.25 9.69 12.79
C LYS A 82 -0.12 9.66 12.10
N ILE A 83 -0.89 8.59 12.38
CA ILE A 83 -2.11 8.20 11.64
C ILE A 83 -3.15 9.30 11.65
N ASP A 84 -3.48 9.85 12.83
CA ASP A 84 -4.55 10.87 12.93
C ASP A 84 -4.20 12.14 12.17
N GLU A 85 -2.95 12.61 12.29
CA GLU A 85 -2.47 13.83 11.64
C GLU A 85 -2.42 13.67 10.11
N ILE A 86 -1.89 12.54 9.64
CA ILE A 86 -1.82 12.24 8.20
C ILE A 86 -3.22 12.02 7.62
N ALA A 87 -4.12 11.36 8.33
CA ALA A 87 -5.50 11.18 7.91
C ALA A 87 -6.26 12.51 7.80
N GLU A 88 -6.05 13.43 8.76
CA GLU A 88 -6.65 14.77 8.71
C GLU A 88 -6.16 15.55 7.47
N ILE A 89 -4.86 15.51 7.19
CA ILE A 89 -4.27 16.16 6.01
C ILE A 89 -4.83 15.53 4.74
N ALA A 90 -4.79 14.21 4.61
CA ALA A 90 -5.28 13.48 3.44
C ALA A 90 -6.76 13.80 3.15
N ASN A 91 -7.60 13.82 4.18
CA ASN A 91 -9.02 14.17 4.06
C ASN A 91 -9.22 15.62 3.62
N ARG A 92 -8.41 16.56 4.11
CA ARG A 92 -8.48 17.98 3.73
C ARG A 92 -8.26 18.21 2.25
N TYR A 93 -7.39 17.41 1.63
CA TYR A 93 -7.04 17.51 0.20
C TYR A 93 -7.71 16.44 -0.67
N ASP A 94 -8.60 15.61 -0.10
CA ASP A 94 -9.28 14.51 -0.78
C ASP A 94 -8.30 13.52 -1.48
N ILE A 95 -7.22 13.16 -0.77
CA ILE A 95 -6.19 12.26 -1.28
C ILE A 95 -6.33 10.89 -0.59
N PRO A 96 -6.50 9.79 -1.33
CA PRO A 96 -6.57 8.46 -0.72
C PRO A 96 -5.23 8.02 -0.11
N ILE A 97 -5.31 7.40 1.07
CA ILE A 97 -4.16 6.77 1.74
C ILE A 97 -4.08 5.30 1.34
N VAL A 98 -2.88 4.86 1.00
CA VAL A 98 -2.49 3.46 0.85
C VAL A 98 -1.50 3.14 1.96
N GLU A 99 -1.84 2.22 2.85
CA GLU A 99 -0.94 1.82 3.94
C GLU A 99 -0.01 0.68 3.48
N ASP A 100 1.28 0.94 3.44
CA ASP A 100 2.28 -0.11 3.38
C ASP A 100 2.56 -0.63 4.79
N ALA A 101 1.80 -1.65 5.17
CA ALA A 101 1.91 -2.36 6.43
C ALA A 101 2.72 -3.67 6.28
N ALA A 102 3.67 -3.70 5.33
CA ALA A 102 4.47 -4.88 5.01
C ALA A 102 5.29 -5.41 6.20
N ASP A 103 5.67 -4.54 7.14
CA ASP A 103 6.39 -4.89 8.37
C ASP A 103 5.48 -4.91 9.61
N ALA A 104 4.20 -4.59 9.46
CA ALA A 104 3.31 -4.26 10.57
C ALA A 104 2.21 -5.31 10.83
N PHE A 105 2.43 -6.55 10.42
CA PHE A 105 1.47 -7.62 10.69
C PHE A 105 1.22 -7.78 12.20
N GLY A 106 -0.02 -7.54 12.64
CA GLY A 106 -0.44 -7.62 14.04
C GLY A 106 -0.21 -6.35 14.87
N SER A 107 0.59 -5.38 14.39
CA SER A 107 0.76 -4.08 15.04
C SER A 107 -0.56 -3.31 15.10
N LYS A 108 -0.74 -2.51 16.17
CA LYS A 108 -1.98 -1.78 16.41
C LYS A 108 -1.72 -0.33 16.78
N TYR A 109 -2.64 0.53 16.37
CA TYR A 109 -2.76 1.91 16.84
C TYR A 109 -4.15 2.12 17.43
N LYS A 110 -4.23 2.57 18.68
CA LYS A 110 -5.51 2.75 19.42
C LYS A 110 -6.44 1.52 19.36
N GLY A 111 -5.87 0.31 19.37
CA GLY A 111 -6.61 -0.95 19.32
C GLY A 111 -6.98 -1.47 17.93
N GLN A 112 -6.84 -0.66 16.89
CA GLN A 112 -7.08 -1.04 15.49
C GLN A 112 -5.79 -1.53 14.82
N VAL A 113 -5.88 -2.57 14.01
CA VAL A 113 -4.73 -3.18 13.31
C VAL A 113 -4.23 -2.27 12.20
N LEU A 114 -2.90 -2.14 12.05
CA LEU A 114 -2.29 -1.40 10.95
C LEU A 114 -2.61 -2.08 9.60
N GLY A 115 -2.71 -1.26 8.55
CA GLY A 115 -3.19 -1.67 7.24
C GLY A 115 -4.72 -1.55 7.07
N THR A 116 -5.43 -1.02 8.09
CA THR A 116 -6.89 -0.85 8.06
C THR A 116 -7.36 0.60 8.26
N PHE A 117 -6.46 1.56 8.26
CA PHE A 117 -6.76 2.99 8.42
C PHE A 117 -6.90 3.73 7.09
N GLY A 118 -6.21 3.25 6.04
CA GLY A 118 -6.29 3.81 4.69
C GLY A 118 -7.37 3.14 3.83
N LYS A 119 -7.56 3.69 2.64
CA LYS A 119 -8.44 3.08 1.62
C LYS A 119 -7.99 1.66 1.23
N PHE A 120 -6.69 1.42 1.29
CA PHE A 120 -6.08 0.12 1.03
C PHE A 120 -4.94 -0.12 2.03
N GLY A 121 -4.75 -1.38 2.41
CA GLY A 121 -3.61 -1.84 3.19
C GLY A 121 -2.86 -2.98 2.50
N ILE A 122 -1.55 -2.99 2.64
CA ILE A 122 -0.66 -3.97 2.04
C ILE A 122 0.03 -4.75 3.15
N LEU A 123 -0.08 -6.07 3.11
CA LEU A 123 0.69 -6.99 3.95
C LEU A 123 1.68 -7.77 3.10
N SER A 124 2.86 -8.00 3.62
CA SER A 124 3.90 -8.81 2.96
C SER A 124 4.10 -10.13 3.67
N PHE A 125 4.23 -11.19 2.89
CA PHE A 125 4.60 -12.52 3.36
C PHE A 125 5.94 -12.97 2.77
N ASN A 126 6.82 -12.01 2.47
CA ASN A 126 8.17 -12.30 1.99
C ASN A 126 8.97 -13.10 3.03
N GLY A 127 10.11 -13.69 2.63
CA GLY A 127 10.89 -14.62 3.43
C GLY A 127 11.35 -14.10 4.80
N ASN A 128 11.51 -12.78 4.93
CA ASN A 128 11.97 -12.11 6.15
C ASN A 128 10.86 -11.57 7.05
N LYS A 129 9.58 -11.79 6.71
CA LYS A 129 8.46 -11.26 7.50
C LYS A 129 8.05 -12.20 8.64
N MET A 130 7.36 -11.64 9.64
CA MET A 130 6.86 -12.40 10.82
C MET A 130 6.04 -13.63 10.40
N ILE A 131 5.13 -13.46 9.44
CA ILE A 131 4.42 -14.54 8.76
C ILE A 131 4.94 -14.58 7.34
N THR A 132 5.49 -15.73 6.94
CA THR A 132 6.11 -15.86 5.62
C THR A 132 5.51 -16.98 4.78
N THR A 133 5.44 -16.76 3.49
CA THR A 133 5.12 -17.75 2.46
C THR A 133 6.26 -17.85 1.43
N SER A 134 7.48 -17.42 1.81
CA SER A 134 8.64 -17.23 0.93
C SER A 134 8.46 -16.06 -0.06
N GLY A 135 7.27 -15.85 -0.55
CA GLY A 135 6.87 -14.75 -1.42
C GLY A 135 5.37 -14.55 -1.39
N GLY A 136 4.92 -13.40 -1.83
CA GLY A 136 3.50 -13.04 -1.83
C GLY A 136 3.15 -12.02 -0.74
N GLY A 137 1.87 -11.77 -0.59
CA GLY A 137 1.31 -10.79 0.33
C GLY A 137 -0.21 -10.83 0.30
N ALA A 138 -0.83 -9.93 1.04
CA ALA A 138 -2.26 -9.73 1.04
C ALA A 138 -2.60 -8.26 0.88
N LEU A 139 -3.76 -8.01 0.31
CA LEU A 139 -4.37 -6.71 0.21
C LEU A 139 -5.58 -6.64 1.11
N ILE A 140 -5.68 -5.55 1.85
CA ILE A 140 -6.88 -5.17 2.61
C ILE A 140 -7.58 -4.06 1.83
N CYS A 141 -8.88 -4.21 1.60
CA CYS A 141 -9.70 -3.20 0.94
C CYS A 141 -11.10 -3.16 1.56
N GLU A 142 -11.80 -2.04 1.39
CA GLU A 142 -13.06 -1.77 2.08
C GLU A 142 -14.27 -2.55 1.51
N ASN A 143 -14.24 -2.89 0.22
CA ASN A 143 -15.43 -3.44 -0.44
C ASN A 143 -15.10 -4.39 -1.60
N ASP A 144 -16.12 -5.15 -2.03
CA ASP A 144 -15.99 -6.13 -3.10
C ASP A 144 -15.71 -5.50 -4.47
N ALA A 145 -16.14 -4.28 -4.76
CA ALA A 145 -15.87 -3.62 -6.03
C ALA A 145 -14.37 -3.35 -6.19
N ALA A 146 -13.72 -2.79 -5.16
CA ALA A 146 -12.27 -2.60 -5.14
C ALA A 146 -11.51 -3.92 -5.26
N LYS A 147 -11.97 -4.97 -4.54
CA LYS A 147 -11.40 -6.31 -4.65
C LYS A 147 -11.51 -6.87 -6.07
N GLN A 148 -12.67 -6.75 -6.72
CA GLN A 148 -12.88 -7.23 -8.10
C GLN A 148 -11.95 -6.52 -9.07
N GLU A 149 -11.83 -5.18 -8.98
CA GLU A 149 -10.95 -4.40 -9.83
C GLU A 149 -9.48 -4.83 -9.67
N ILE A 150 -9.00 -4.96 -8.43
CA ILE A 150 -7.61 -5.37 -8.18
C ILE A 150 -7.37 -6.81 -8.63
N MET A 151 -8.33 -7.71 -8.39
CA MET A 151 -8.26 -9.10 -8.87
C MET A 151 -8.24 -9.18 -10.39
N PHE A 152 -8.98 -8.35 -11.10
CA PHE A 152 -8.93 -8.25 -12.56
C PHE A 152 -7.50 -7.95 -13.04
N TYR A 153 -6.86 -6.91 -12.48
CA TYR A 153 -5.47 -6.60 -12.84
C TYR A 153 -4.47 -7.66 -12.39
N ALA A 154 -4.68 -8.30 -11.22
CA ALA A 154 -3.80 -9.35 -10.71
C ALA A 154 -3.90 -10.67 -11.48
N THR A 155 -4.93 -10.83 -12.32
CA THR A 155 -5.19 -12.00 -13.17
C THR A 155 -5.19 -11.63 -14.65
N GLN A 156 -4.16 -10.94 -15.09
CA GLN A 156 -3.83 -10.56 -16.47
C GLN A 156 -4.83 -9.58 -17.13
N ALA A 157 -5.74 -8.95 -16.41
CA ALA A 157 -6.81 -8.11 -16.95
C ALA A 157 -7.59 -8.85 -18.08
N ARG A 158 -7.87 -10.12 -17.85
CA ARG A 158 -8.62 -10.93 -18.82
C ARG A 158 -10.11 -10.60 -18.73
N GLU A 159 -10.69 -10.25 -19.87
CA GLU A 159 -12.12 -10.01 -20.02
C GLU A 159 -12.92 -11.31 -19.91
N ASN A 160 -14.19 -11.20 -19.51
CA ASN A 160 -15.06 -12.34 -19.30
C ASN A 160 -15.70 -12.83 -20.60
N TYR A 161 -14.88 -13.36 -21.53
CA TYR A 161 -15.30 -13.99 -22.78
C TYR A 161 -14.89 -15.47 -22.81
N PRO A 162 -15.53 -16.32 -23.65
CA PRO A 162 -15.14 -17.72 -23.82
C PRO A 162 -13.77 -17.88 -24.51
N TYR A 163 -13.21 -16.80 -25.05
CA TYR A 163 -11.89 -16.71 -25.65
C TYR A 163 -11.01 -15.71 -24.88
N TYR A 164 -9.71 -15.67 -25.16
CA TYR A 164 -8.79 -14.71 -24.54
C TYR A 164 -8.98 -13.31 -25.16
N GLN A 165 -9.42 -12.38 -24.35
CA GLN A 165 -9.59 -10.97 -24.69
C GLN A 165 -8.95 -10.11 -23.59
N HIS A 166 -8.12 -9.15 -23.97
CA HIS A 166 -7.45 -8.22 -23.08
C HIS A 166 -7.55 -6.80 -23.65
N GLU A 167 -8.28 -5.92 -22.98
CA GLU A 167 -8.40 -4.51 -23.35
C GLU A 167 -7.44 -3.63 -22.54
N LYS A 168 -6.91 -4.17 -21.45
CA LYS A 168 -5.98 -3.49 -20.55
C LYS A 168 -4.77 -4.35 -20.29
N ILE A 169 -3.67 -3.70 -19.91
CA ILE A 169 -2.48 -4.41 -19.42
C ILE A 169 -2.79 -4.93 -18.02
N GLY A 170 -2.59 -6.23 -17.82
CA GLY A 170 -2.73 -6.90 -16.54
C GLY A 170 -1.44 -7.60 -16.11
N TYR A 171 -1.48 -8.19 -14.94
CA TYR A 171 -0.31 -8.77 -14.27
C TYR A 171 -0.62 -10.17 -13.77
N ASN A 172 0.42 -10.95 -13.51
CA ASN A 172 0.30 -12.24 -12.83
C ASN A 172 0.79 -12.08 -11.39
N TYR A 173 -0.08 -11.56 -10.51
CA TYR A 173 0.27 -11.19 -9.14
C TYR A 173 -0.47 -11.97 -8.07
N ARG A 174 -1.14 -13.05 -8.44
CA ARG A 174 -1.76 -13.95 -7.44
C ARG A 174 -0.71 -14.82 -6.77
N MET A 175 -0.87 -15.01 -5.47
CA MET A 175 -0.12 -15.99 -4.70
C MET A 175 -0.36 -17.39 -5.26
N SER A 176 0.70 -18.19 -5.42
CA SER A 176 0.58 -19.60 -5.81
C SER A 176 -0.09 -20.44 -4.73
N ASN A 177 -0.68 -21.57 -5.10
CA ASN A 177 -1.28 -22.51 -4.15
C ASN A 177 -0.26 -23.06 -3.14
N ILE A 178 1.01 -23.21 -3.55
CA ILE A 178 2.10 -23.66 -2.67
C ILE A 178 2.34 -22.61 -1.58
N CYS A 179 2.55 -21.35 -1.97
CA CYS A 179 2.72 -20.24 -1.02
C CYS A 179 1.49 -20.09 -0.12
N ALA A 180 0.28 -20.19 -0.67
CA ALA A 180 -0.96 -20.10 0.11
C ALA A 180 -1.09 -21.24 1.12
N GLY A 181 -0.66 -22.45 0.77
CA GLY A 181 -0.60 -23.60 1.68
C GLY A 181 0.34 -23.36 2.86
N ILE A 182 1.55 -22.82 2.60
CA ILE A 182 2.49 -22.44 3.64
C ILE A 182 1.86 -21.36 4.54
N GLY A 183 1.24 -20.34 3.94
CA GLY A 183 0.57 -19.26 4.68
C GLY A 183 -0.51 -19.75 5.63
N ARG A 184 -1.33 -20.73 5.20
CA ARG A 184 -2.32 -21.36 6.09
C ARG A 184 -1.68 -22.02 7.30
N GLY A 185 -0.53 -22.70 7.13
CA GLY A 185 0.22 -23.27 8.23
C GLY A 185 0.80 -22.18 9.15
N GLN A 186 1.40 -21.13 8.59
CA GLN A 186 1.95 -20.02 9.36
C GLN A 186 0.88 -19.26 10.18
N MET A 187 -0.32 -19.09 9.64
CA MET A 187 -1.42 -18.43 10.35
C MET A 187 -1.86 -19.17 11.61
N THR A 188 -1.61 -20.48 11.75
CA THR A 188 -1.96 -21.21 12.98
C THR A 188 -1.17 -20.82 14.20
N VAL A 189 0.00 -20.18 14.01
CA VAL A 189 0.89 -19.71 15.09
C VAL A 189 1.02 -18.18 15.11
N ALA A 190 0.23 -17.46 14.30
CA ALA A 190 0.32 -16.01 14.16
C ALA A 190 0.17 -15.27 15.49
N ASP A 191 -0.79 -15.66 16.32
CA ASP A 191 -1.04 -15.04 17.63
C ASP A 191 0.14 -15.22 18.60
N GLU A 192 0.83 -16.35 18.51
CA GLU A 192 2.05 -16.59 19.31
C GLU A 192 3.19 -15.69 18.85
N HIS A 193 3.39 -15.57 17.54
CA HIS A 193 4.41 -14.69 16.97
C HIS A 193 4.15 -13.22 17.37
N ILE A 194 2.90 -12.74 17.24
CA ILE A 194 2.52 -11.37 17.63
C ILE A 194 2.81 -11.08 19.12
N LYS A 195 2.68 -12.08 19.99
CA LYS A 195 2.95 -11.90 21.44
C LYS A 195 4.45 -11.84 21.77
N HIS A 196 5.31 -12.37 20.91
CA HIS A 196 6.75 -12.41 21.12
C HIS A 196 7.50 -11.21 20.51
N HIS A 197 6.82 -10.41 19.70
CA HIS A 197 7.32 -9.18 19.09
C HIS A 197 6.78 -7.93 19.77
#